data_25de869c1eaca837ad89036c0e5a6e96
#
_entry.id   25de869c1eaca837ad89036c0e5a6e96
#
_cell.length_a   1.000
_cell.length_b   1.000
_cell.length_c   1.000
_cell.angle_alpha   90.00
_cell.angle_beta   90.00
_cell.angle_gamma   90.00
#
_symmetry.space_group_name_H-M   'P 1'
#
loop_
_entity.id
_entity.type
_entity.pdbx_description
1 polymer ?
#
loop_
_entity_poly.entity_id
_entity_poly.type
_entity_poly.pdbx_seq_one_letter_code
_entity_poly.pdbx_strand_id
1 'polypeptide(L)'
;MLASVLHTVIIYAVVIFAMRLMGKRQLGELQPSELVTTFMISNVASICIDEPDLPLLSSLVPILLIAALEILNSTAAYYLPGYAALLFGRPVTVIQDGQIRQDALQHLRMTPGDLMEALRGKDIFDPRQVVWGVVEPNGSISAAQKVADDSPLLPLLVDQEVYPENLAQLGRNEAWLDIDLARRGMRRAEVLAYLGNKESCVVIQKKTAQNGRSEKPESTGGF
;
A
#
# COMPACT_ATOMS: atom_id res chain seq x y z
N MET A 1 -1.85 25.27 36.49
CA MET A 1 -1.21 23.98 36.67
C MET A 1 -2.19 22.79 36.65
N LEU A 2 -3.21 22.71 37.52
CA LEU A 2 -4.18 21.60 37.49
C LEU A 2 -4.95 21.54 36.15
N ALA A 3 -5.36 22.70 35.62
CA ALA A 3 -6.02 22.79 34.32
C ALA A 3 -5.13 22.27 33.19
N SER A 4 -3.86 22.66 33.13
CA SER A 4 -2.91 22.17 32.10
C SER A 4 -2.74 20.64 32.17
N VAL A 5 -2.64 20.08 33.38
CA VAL A 5 -2.56 18.60 33.55
C VAL A 5 -3.83 17.92 33.01
N LEU A 6 -5.01 18.47 33.35
CA LEU A 6 -6.30 17.94 32.89
C LEU A 6 -6.43 18.03 31.38
N HIS A 7 -6.07 19.19 30.78
CA HIS A 7 -6.06 19.39 29.31
C HIS A 7 -5.14 18.38 28.63
N THR A 8 -3.92 18.20 29.14
CA THR A 8 -2.96 17.22 28.59
C THR A 8 -3.54 15.81 28.56
N VAL A 9 -4.14 15.36 29.67
CA VAL A 9 -4.73 14.02 29.76
C VAL A 9 -5.88 13.83 28.77
N ILE A 10 -6.77 14.81 28.68
CA ILE A 10 -7.91 14.75 27.77
C ILE A 10 -7.45 14.75 26.32
N ILE A 11 -6.56 15.70 25.95
CA ILE A 11 -6.02 15.80 24.58
C ILE A 11 -5.28 14.52 24.21
N TYR A 12 -4.45 13.98 25.10
CA TYR A 12 -3.76 12.70 24.86
C TYR A 12 -4.74 11.58 24.56
N ALA A 13 -5.80 11.44 25.35
CA ALA A 13 -6.83 10.42 25.14
C ALA A 13 -7.55 10.60 23.77
N VAL A 14 -7.86 11.85 23.40
CA VAL A 14 -8.53 12.18 22.13
C VAL A 14 -7.60 11.92 20.95
N VAL A 15 -6.33 12.29 21.04
CA VAL A 15 -5.34 12.03 19.97
C VAL A 15 -5.15 10.53 19.75
N ILE A 16 -4.98 9.75 20.83
CA ILE A 16 -4.89 8.28 20.73
C ILE A 16 -6.17 7.69 20.09
N PHE A 17 -7.34 8.20 20.48
CA PHE A 17 -8.60 7.77 19.90
C PHE A 17 -8.70 8.12 18.41
N ALA A 18 -8.35 9.34 18.03
CA ALA A 18 -8.31 9.81 16.64
C ALA A 18 -7.36 8.95 15.79
N MET A 19 -6.13 8.74 16.26
CA MET A 19 -5.14 7.89 15.59
C MET A 19 -5.64 6.43 15.43
N ARG A 20 -6.36 5.92 16.42
CA ARG A 20 -6.94 4.56 16.34
C ARG A 20 -8.07 4.47 15.32
N LEU A 21 -8.88 5.52 15.17
CA LEU A 21 -9.94 5.60 14.16
C LEU A 21 -9.38 5.67 12.72
N MET A 22 -8.26 6.35 12.53
CA MET A 22 -7.60 6.50 11.22
C MET A 22 -7.04 5.17 10.68
N GLY A 23 -6.90 4.14 11.50
CA GLY A 23 -6.59 2.78 11.06
C GLY A 23 -5.24 2.23 11.53
N LYS A 24 -5.01 0.93 11.27
CA LYS A 24 -3.80 0.19 11.70
C LYS A 24 -2.75 0.15 10.59
N ARG A 25 -2.35 1.26 10.02
CA ARG A 25 -1.16 1.24 9.16
C ARG A 25 0.09 1.20 10.03
N GLN A 26 1.05 0.37 9.64
CA GLN A 26 2.30 0.20 10.40
C GLN A 26 3.05 1.53 10.42
N LEU A 27 3.47 1.98 11.59
CA LEU A 27 4.17 3.25 11.79
C LEU A 27 5.48 3.37 10.97
N GLY A 28 6.01 2.26 10.45
CA GLY A 28 7.19 2.23 9.60
C GLY A 28 6.93 2.52 8.11
N GLU A 29 5.67 2.59 7.69
CA GLU A 29 5.28 2.76 6.28
C GLU A 29 4.21 3.85 6.11
N LEU A 30 4.33 4.95 6.89
CA LEU A 30 3.43 6.09 6.78
C LEU A 30 3.51 6.71 5.39
N GLN A 31 2.35 6.91 4.79
CA GLN A 31 2.26 7.69 3.55
C GLN A 31 2.52 9.19 3.85
N PRO A 32 3.04 9.95 2.88
CA PRO A 32 3.30 11.38 3.07
C PRO A 32 2.10 12.17 3.59
N SER A 33 0.88 11.85 3.14
CA SER A 33 -0.37 12.46 3.60
C SER A 33 -0.65 12.18 5.08
N GLU A 34 -0.45 10.95 5.53
CA GLU A 34 -0.63 10.55 6.93
C GLU A 34 0.37 11.25 7.86
N LEU A 35 1.60 11.46 7.37
CA LEU A 35 2.61 12.23 8.09
C LEU A 35 2.17 13.69 8.30
N VAL A 36 1.67 14.35 7.25
CA VAL A 36 1.14 15.72 7.33
C VAL A 36 -0.01 15.79 8.33
N THR A 37 -0.96 14.87 8.26
CA THR A 37 -2.09 14.77 9.18
C THR A 37 -1.62 14.63 10.63
N THR A 38 -0.63 13.76 10.87
CA THR A 38 -0.05 13.57 12.21
C THR A 38 0.59 14.83 12.74
N PHE A 39 1.36 15.56 11.93
CA PHE A 39 1.94 16.85 12.32
C PHE A 39 0.88 17.92 12.60
N MET A 40 -0.18 17.99 11.80
CA MET A 40 -1.27 18.92 12.02
C MET A 40 -1.97 18.65 13.36
N ILE A 41 -2.30 17.38 13.65
CA ILE A 41 -2.89 16.98 14.94
C ILE A 41 -1.97 17.34 16.10
N SER A 42 -0.68 17.06 15.98
CA SER A 42 0.32 17.37 17.02
C SER A 42 0.40 18.86 17.31
N ASN A 43 0.44 19.71 16.27
CA ASN A 43 0.48 21.16 16.43
C ASN A 43 -0.78 21.69 17.09
N VAL A 44 -1.96 21.24 16.68
CA VAL A 44 -3.23 21.66 17.28
C VAL A 44 -3.34 21.21 18.74
N ALA A 45 -2.87 19.99 19.04
CA ALA A 45 -2.84 19.48 20.42
C ALA A 45 -1.96 20.33 21.34
N SER A 46 -0.81 20.81 20.84
CA SER A 46 0.15 21.64 21.59
C SER A 46 -0.47 22.96 22.05
N ILE A 47 -1.31 23.59 21.22
CA ILE A 47 -1.88 24.90 21.51
C ILE A 47 -2.65 24.92 22.84
N CYS A 48 -3.52 23.94 23.09
CA CYS A 48 -4.27 23.89 24.35
C CYS A 48 -3.44 23.42 25.56
N ILE A 49 -2.31 22.78 25.33
CA ILE A 49 -1.38 22.41 26.41
C ILE A 49 -0.58 23.63 26.84
N ASP A 50 -0.15 24.44 25.87
CA ASP A 50 0.66 25.65 26.09
C ASP A 50 -0.19 26.82 26.62
N GLU A 51 -1.46 26.92 26.17
CA GLU A 51 -2.39 27.97 26.55
C GLU A 51 -3.62 27.40 27.30
N PRO A 52 -3.49 27.10 28.60
CA PRO A 52 -4.54 26.43 29.39
C PRO A 52 -5.79 27.28 29.62
N ASP A 53 -5.75 28.58 29.31
CA ASP A 53 -6.88 29.51 29.38
C ASP A 53 -7.81 29.38 28.15
N LEU A 54 -7.36 28.74 27.07
CA LEU A 54 -8.20 28.48 25.92
C LEU A 54 -9.23 27.36 26.20
N PRO A 55 -10.45 27.50 25.64
CA PRO A 55 -11.43 26.42 25.74
C PRO A 55 -10.90 25.12 25.12
N LEU A 56 -11.07 24.02 25.79
CA LEU A 56 -10.66 22.69 25.31
C LEU A 56 -11.20 22.36 23.91
N LEU A 57 -12.40 22.87 23.59
CA LEU A 57 -13.03 22.73 22.27
C LEU A 57 -12.21 23.33 21.12
N SER A 58 -11.37 24.33 21.41
CA SER A 58 -10.50 24.96 20.40
C SER A 58 -9.50 24.01 19.77
N SER A 59 -9.07 22.96 20.49
CA SER A 59 -8.23 21.88 19.95
C SER A 59 -9.00 20.61 19.64
N LEU A 60 -10.01 20.25 20.43
CA LEU A 60 -10.76 19.01 20.20
C LEU A 60 -11.49 19.02 18.84
N VAL A 61 -12.15 20.13 18.50
CA VAL A 61 -12.88 20.23 17.23
C VAL A 61 -11.96 20.09 16.01
N PRO A 62 -10.84 20.84 15.90
CA PRO A 62 -9.91 20.63 14.78
C PRO A 62 -9.28 19.25 14.74
N ILE A 63 -8.89 18.66 15.88
CA ILE A 63 -8.33 17.31 15.92
C ILE A 63 -9.32 16.29 15.35
N LEU A 64 -10.57 16.34 15.80
CA LEU A 64 -11.61 15.42 15.31
C LEU A 64 -11.96 15.66 13.83
N LEU A 65 -11.95 16.94 13.40
CA LEU A 65 -12.17 17.29 12.00
C LEU A 65 -11.06 16.75 11.11
N ILE A 66 -9.79 16.93 11.50
CA ILE A 66 -8.64 16.39 10.75
C ILE A 66 -8.73 14.87 10.66
N ALA A 67 -9.03 14.18 11.77
CA ALA A 67 -9.23 12.74 11.79
C ALA A 67 -10.39 12.30 10.87
N ALA A 68 -11.50 13.02 10.88
CA ALA A 68 -12.64 12.75 10.00
C ALA A 68 -12.28 12.95 8.52
N LEU A 69 -11.55 13.99 8.17
CA LEU A 69 -11.06 14.23 6.81
C LEU A 69 -10.12 13.11 6.34
N GLU A 70 -9.24 12.63 7.21
CA GLU A 70 -8.35 11.51 6.88
C GLU A 70 -9.13 10.21 6.63
N ILE A 71 -10.15 9.92 7.45
CA ILE A 71 -11.04 8.77 7.24
C ILE A 71 -11.80 8.91 5.91
N LEU A 72 -12.28 10.11 5.59
CA LEU A 72 -12.92 10.38 4.30
C LEU A 72 -11.97 10.18 3.12
N ASN A 73 -10.73 10.69 3.22
CA ASN A 73 -9.69 10.52 2.21
C ASN A 73 -9.35 9.04 1.98
N SER A 74 -9.10 8.28 3.05
CA SER A 74 -8.78 6.87 2.95
C SER A 74 -9.94 6.04 2.40
N THR A 75 -11.17 6.40 2.76
CA THR A 75 -12.39 5.77 2.24
C THR A 75 -12.58 6.11 0.75
N ALA A 76 -12.40 7.37 0.36
CA ALA A 76 -12.48 7.79 -1.03
C ALA A 76 -11.41 7.08 -1.89
N ALA A 77 -10.18 6.98 -1.38
CA ALA A 77 -9.10 6.26 -2.05
C ALA A 77 -9.40 4.77 -2.23
N TYR A 78 -10.08 4.15 -1.28
CA TYR A 78 -10.50 2.74 -1.39
C TYR A 78 -11.53 2.52 -2.51
N TYR A 79 -12.50 3.43 -2.65
CA TYR A 79 -13.56 3.28 -3.67
C TYR A 79 -13.22 3.88 -5.03
N LEU A 80 -12.25 4.82 -5.10
CA LEU A 80 -11.89 5.57 -6.29
C LEU A 80 -10.40 5.38 -6.64
N PRO A 81 -10.02 4.35 -7.41
CA PRO A 81 -8.60 4.07 -7.74
C PRO A 81 -7.88 5.25 -8.40
N GLY A 82 -8.58 6.04 -9.23
CA GLY A 82 -8.02 7.25 -9.84
C GLY A 82 -7.68 8.33 -8.81
N TYR A 83 -8.48 8.47 -7.76
CA TYR A 83 -8.24 9.38 -6.65
C TYR A 83 -7.04 8.90 -5.80
N ALA A 84 -6.97 7.59 -5.52
CA ALA A 84 -5.84 6.99 -4.82
C ALA A 84 -4.52 7.25 -5.56
N ALA A 85 -4.48 7.05 -6.88
CA ALA A 85 -3.32 7.30 -7.71
C ALA A 85 -2.90 8.79 -7.73
N LEU A 86 -3.86 9.71 -7.66
CA LEU A 86 -3.59 11.15 -7.58
C LEU A 86 -3.03 11.55 -6.21
N LEU A 87 -3.60 11.01 -5.12
CA LEU A 87 -3.25 11.40 -3.75
C LEU A 87 -1.96 10.75 -3.27
N PHE A 88 -1.78 9.46 -3.54
CA PHE A 88 -0.67 8.66 -3.02
C PHE A 88 0.43 8.42 -4.06
N GLY A 89 0.14 8.58 -5.34
CA GLY A 89 1.01 8.18 -6.43
C GLY A 89 0.81 6.72 -6.84
N ARG A 90 1.63 6.28 -7.78
CA ARG A 90 1.64 4.90 -8.28
C ARG A 90 3.01 4.27 -8.04
N PRO A 91 3.05 2.95 -7.81
CA PRO A 91 4.31 2.22 -7.80
C PRO A 91 5.04 2.38 -9.15
N VAL A 92 6.37 2.52 -9.12
CA VAL A 92 7.19 2.68 -10.32
C VAL A 92 8.20 1.56 -10.40
N THR A 93 8.16 0.78 -11.50
CA THR A 93 9.12 -0.30 -11.75
C THR A 93 10.49 0.29 -12.11
N VAL A 94 11.49 -0.01 -11.28
CA VAL A 94 12.88 0.47 -11.43
C VAL A 94 13.87 -0.63 -11.81
N ILE A 95 13.50 -1.91 -11.59
CA ILE A 95 14.27 -3.08 -12.05
C ILE A 95 13.32 -4.05 -12.73
N GLN A 96 13.72 -4.54 -13.90
CA GLN A 96 13.00 -5.53 -14.66
C GLN A 96 13.99 -6.53 -15.27
N ASP A 97 13.81 -7.83 -15.00
CA ASP A 97 14.72 -8.92 -15.44
C ASP A 97 16.21 -8.65 -15.16
N GLY A 98 16.52 -8.12 -13.98
CA GLY A 98 17.90 -7.79 -13.60
C GLY A 98 18.47 -6.52 -14.25
N GLN A 99 17.67 -5.81 -15.03
CA GLN A 99 18.07 -4.55 -15.68
C GLN A 99 17.47 -3.36 -14.96
N ILE A 100 18.33 -2.39 -14.63
CA ILE A 100 17.91 -1.14 -13.99
C ILE A 100 17.34 -0.21 -15.06
N ARG A 101 16.13 0.29 -14.84
CA ARG A 101 15.46 1.27 -15.68
C ARG A 101 15.92 2.68 -15.31
N GLN A 102 16.85 3.22 -16.08
CA GLN A 102 17.43 4.55 -15.81
C GLN A 102 16.41 5.67 -15.98
N ASP A 103 15.47 5.54 -16.94
CA ASP A 103 14.36 6.47 -17.15
C ASP A 103 13.46 6.58 -15.92
N ALA A 104 13.14 5.45 -15.31
CA ALA A 104 12.33 5.38 -14.10
C ALA A 104 13.06 6.03 -12.89
N LEU A 105 14.36 5.76 -12.73
CA LEU A 105 15.16 6.41 -11.68
C LEU A 105 15.21 7.93 -11.84
N GLN A 106 15.38 8.43 -13.06
CA GLN A 106 15.37 9.87 -13.34
C GLN A 106 14.02 10.51 -13.01
N HIS A 107 12.92 9.83 -13.37
CA HIS A 107 11.56 10.28 -13.04
C HIS A 107 11.36 10.40 -11.54
N LEU A 108 11.84 9.43 -10.76
CA LEU A 108 11.79 9.41 -9.30
C LEU A 108 12.85 10.31 -8.64
N ARG A 109 13.77 10.90 -9.40
CA ARG A 109 14.95 11.63 -8.88
C ARG A 109 15.78 10.78 -7.91
N MET A 110 15.82 9.48 -8.16
CA MET A 110 16.58 8.50 -7.39
C MET A 110 17.93 8.24 -8.08
N THR A 111 19.00 8.29 -7.33
CA THR A 111 20.32 7.93 -7.87
C THR A 111 20.50 6.41 -7.90
N PRO A 112 21.40 5.87 -8.76
CA PRO A 112 21.76 4.45 -8.69
C PRO A 112 22.31 4.05 -7.31
N GLY A 113 22.94 4.97 -6.60
CA GLY A 113 23.44 4.76 -5.22
C GLY A 113 22.30 4.51 -4.25
N ASP A 114 21.25 5.34 -4.30
CA ASP A 114 20.05 5.20 -3.46
C ASP A 114 19.34 3.86 -3.72
N LEU A 115 19.25 3.46 -5.01
CA LEU A 115 18.68 2.17 -5.37
C LEU A 115 19.47 1.01 -4.76
N MET A 116 20.80 1.05 -4.88
CA MET A 116 21.67 0.01 -4.33
C MET A 116 21.62 -0.03 -2.80
N GLU A 117 21.49 1.12 -2.14
CA GLU A 117 21.30 1.21 -0.69
C GLU A 117 19.99 0.57 -0.26
N ALA A 118 18.89 0.92 -0.93
CA ALA A 118 17.57 0.37 -0.63
C ALA A 118 17.48 -1.16 -0.88
N LEU A 119 18.18 -1.67 -1.91
CA LEU A 119 18.31 -3.11 -2.15
C LEU A 119 19.11 -3.81 -1.04
N ARG A 120 20.21 -3.20 -0.58
CA ARG A 120 20.99 -3.75 0.55
C ARG A 120 20.15 -3.81 1.83
N GLY A 121 19.26 -2.84 2.06
CA GLY A 121 18.29 -2.88 3.15
C GLY A 121 17.31 -4.05 3.09
N LYS A 122 17.26 -4.77 1.95
CA LYS A 122 16.46 -6.01 1.72
C LYS A 122 17.36 -7.24 1.54
N ASP A 123 18.63 -7.17 1.95
CA ASP A 123 19.62 -8.24 1.79
C ASP A 123 19.90 -8.61 0.32
N ILE A 124 19.67 -7.69 -0.61
CA ILE A 124 19.92 -7.87 -2.04
C ILE A 124 21.18 -7.09 -2.43
N PHE A 125 22.25 -7.79 -2.74
CA PHE A 125 23.54 -7.18 -3.10
C PHE A 125 23.77 -7.14 -4.60
N ASP A 126 23.10 -7.98 -5.38
CA ASP A 126 23.19 -8.03 -6.84
C ASP A 126 21.85 -7.74 -7.49
N PRO A 127 21.67 -6.56 -8.12
CA PRO A 127 20.41 -6.21 -8.79
C PRO A 127 20.05 -7.14 -9.95
N ARG A 128 21.00 -7.90 -10.51
CA ARG A 128 20.76 -8.87 -11.59
C ARG A 128 19.93 -10.07 -11.12
N GLN A 129 19.87 -10.31 -9.80
CA GLN A 129 19.03 -11.35 -9.19
C GLN A 129 17.58 -10.89 -9.01
N VAL A 130 17.28 -9.60 -9.22
CA VAL A 130 15.94 -9.05 -9.08
C VAL A 130 15.19 -9.19 -10.40
N VAL A 131 14.12 -9.99 -10.40
CA VAL A 131 13.24 -10.15 -11.56
C VAL A 131 12.33 -8.95 -11.73
N TRP A 132 11.84 -8.41 -10.61
CA TRP A 132 10.96 -7.26 -10.59
C TRP A 132 11.23 -6.43 -9.33
N GLY A 133 11.59 -5.18 -9.52
CA GLY A 133 11.87 -4.24 -8.45
C GLY A 133 11.06 -2.96 -8.64
N VAL A 134 10.36 -2.54 -7.60
CA VAL A 134 9.40 -1.42 -7.61
C VAL A 134 9.67 -0.48 -6.46
N VAL A 135 9.63 0.81 -6.75
CA VAL A 135 9.56 1.86 -5.73
C VAL A 135 8.08 2.12 -5.44
N GLU A 136 7.70 1.86 -4.21
CA GLU A 136 6.34 2.08 -3.72
C GLU A 136 6.06 3.58 -3.50
N PRO A 137 4.78 4.01 -3.43
CA PRO A 137 4.43 5.41 -3.22
C PRO A 137 5.00 6.02 -1.92
N ASN A 138 5.25 5.21 -0.90
CA ASN A 138 5.89 5.64 0.36
C ASN A 138 7.44 5.76 0.24
N GLY A 139 8.01 5.47 -0.95
CA GLY A 139 9.45 5.51 -1.19
C GLY A 139 10.20 4.23 -0.82
N SER A 140 9.53 3.21 -0.26
CA SER A 140 10.16 1.92 0.01
C SER A 140 10.37 1.13 -1.28
N ILE A 141 11.30 0.16 -1.28
CA ILE A 141 11.52 -0.75 -2.40
C ILE A 141 10.91 -2.11 -2.10
N SER A 142 10.10 -2.60 -3.04
CA SER A 142 9.66 -3.99 -3.11
C SER A 142 10.45 -4.70 -4.22
N ALA A 143 11.03 -5.87 -3.92
CA ALA A 143 11.83 -6.61 -4.89
C ALA A 143 11.52 -8.10 -4.85
N ALA A 144 11.28 -8.68 -6.03
CA ALA A 144 11.15 -10.11 -6.23
C ALA A 144 12.46 -10.66 -6.80
N GLN A 145 13.11 -11.54 -6.05
CA GLN A 145 14.36 -12.19 -6.47
C GLN A 145 14.08 -13.45 -7.29
N LYS A 146 15.03 -13.79 -8.16
CA LYS A 146 15.04 -15.05 -8.88
C LYS A 146 15.38 -16.19 -7.89
N VAL A 147 14.45 -17.11 -7.69
CA VAL A 147 14.69 -18.32 -6.92
C VAL A 147 15.23 -19.40 -7.86
N ALA A 148 16.17 -20.21 -7.41
CA ALA A 148 16.94 -21.12 -8.26
C ALA A 148 16.10 -22.12 -9.09
N ASP A 149 14.91 -22.52 -8.59
CA ASP A 149 14.04 -23.51 -9.23
C ASP A 149 12.63 -22.98 -9.58
N ASP A 150 12.29 -21.71 -9.23
CA ASP A 150 10.97 -21.17 -9.52
C ASP A 150 11.04 -19.67 -9.80
N SER A 151 10.56 -19.23 -10.96
CA SER A 151 10.45 -17.80 -11.25
C SER A 151 9.31 -17.21 -10.43
N PRO A 152 9.52 -16.09 -9.71
CA PRO A 152 8.49 -15.48 -8.88
C PRO A 152 7.26 -15.13 -9.71
N LEU A 153 6.09 -15.29 -9.09
CA LEU A 153 4.83 -14.87 -9.70
C LEU A 153 4.76 -13.35 -9.69
N LEU A 154 4.69 -12.75 -10.88
CA LEU A 154 4.56 -11.31 -11.05
C LEU A 154 3.08 -10.91 -11.03
N PRO A 155 2.72 -9.75 -10.48
CA PRO A 155 1.36 -9.23 -10.59
C PRO A 155 1.07 -8.85 -12.05
N LEU A 156 0.00 -9.40 -12.62
CA LEU A 156 -0.47 -9.13 -13.98
C LEU A 156 -1.73 -8.25 -13.96
N LEU A 157 -2.58 -8.47 -12.95
CA LEU A 157 -3.77 -7.68 -12.64
C LEU A 157 -3.98 -7.67 -11.13
N VAL A 158 -4.13 -6.52 -10.51
CA VAL A 158 -4.45 -6.37 -9.09
C VAL A 158 -5.51 -5.28 -8.95
N ASP A 159 -6.63 -5.61 -8.31
CA ASP A 159 -7.76 -4.69 -8.06
C ASP A 159 -8.16 -3.84 -9.30
N GLN A 160 -8.28 -4.49 -10.46
CA GLN A 160 -8.59 -3.94 -11.78
C GLN A 160 -7.44 -3.15 -12.45
N GLU A 161 -6.32 -2.92 -11.79
CA GLU A 161 -5.13 -2.33 -12.40
C GLU A 161 -4.31 -3.41 -13.11
N VAL A 162 -4.09 -3.22 -14.41
CA VAL A 162 -3.27 -4.11 -15.24
C VAL A 162 -1.81 -3.66 -15.17
N TYR A 163 -0.88 -4.61 -15.14
CA TYR A 163 0.56 -4.39 -15.21
C TYR A 163 1.08 -4.79 -16.60
N PRO A 164 1.03 -3.89 -17.60
CA PRO A 164 1.38 -4.22 -18.98
C PRO A 164 2.84 -4.64 -19.14
N GLU A 165 3.73 -4.07 -18.32
CA GLU A 165 5.16 -4.36 -18.34
C GLU A 165 5.44 -5.81 -17.93
N ASN A 166 4.75 -6.30 -16.90
CA ASN A 166 4.87 -7.68 -16.43
C ASN A 166 4.27 -8.66 -17.45
N LEU A 167 3.17 -8.29 -18.10
CA LEU A 167 2.60 -9.07 -19.19
C LEU A 167 3.59 -9.18 -20.36
N ALA A 168 4.20 -8.06 -20.77
CA ALA A 168 5.19 -8.04 -21.85
C ALA A 168 6.43 -8.89 -21.51
N GLN A 169 6.88 -8.87 -20.24
CA GLN A 169 7.97 -9.72 -19.75
C GLN A 169 7.69 -11.22 -19.90
N LEU A 170 6.42 -11.60 -19.79
CA LEU A 170 5.98 -12.97 -20.01
C LEU A 170 5.68 -13.28 -21.49
N GLY A 171 5.89 -12.33 -22.41
CA GLY A 171 5.54 -12.43 -23.83
C GLY A 171 4.03 -12.40 -24.07
N ARG A 172 3.27 -11.75 -23.20
CA ARG A 172 1.80 -11.68 -23.20
C ARG A 172 1.36 -10.22 -23.26
N ASN A 173 0.08 -10.00 -23.52
CA ASN A 173 -0.54 -8.67 -23.59
C ASN A 173 -1.91 -8.67 -22.89
N GLU A 174 -2.54 -7.51 -22.81
CA GLU A 174 -3.86 -7.39 -22.17
C GLU A 174 -4.94 -8.22 -22.84
N ALA A 175 -4.89 -8.35 -24.17
CA ALA A 175 -5.85 -9.20 -24.89
C ALA A 175 -5.73 -10.66 -24.48
N TRP A 176 -4.49 -11.15 -24.26
CA TRP A 176 -4.28 -12.49 -23.72
C TRP A 176 -4.88 -12.64 -22.32
N LEU A 177 -4.70 -11.63 -21.45
CA LEU A 177 -5.26 -11.63 -20.09
C LEU A 177 -6.79 -11.74 -20.11
N ASP A 178 -7.46 -10.97 -20.98
CA ASP A 178 -8.92 -11.02 -21.13
C ASP A 178 -9.41 -12.38 -21.63
N ILE A 179 -8.70 -12.97 -22.60
CA ILE A 179 -9.03 -14.29 -23.13
C ILE A 179 -8.86 -15.36 -22.04
N ASP A 180 -7.78 -15.33 -21.26
CA ASP A 180 -7.56 -16.32 -20.20
C ASP A 180 -8.58 -16.18 -19.06
N LEU A 181 -8.92 -14.96 -18.67
CA LEU A 181 -9.98 -14.70 -17.70
C LEU A 181 -11.34 -15.19 -18.21
N ALA A 182 -11.66 -14.94 -19.49
CA ALA A 182 -12.90 -15.44 -20.10
C ALA A 182 -12.97 -16.96 -20.15
N ARG A 183 -11.84 -17.64 -20.43
CA ARG A 183 -11.75 -19.12 -20.38
C ARG A 183 -12.01 -19.67 -18.98
N ARG A 184 -11.66 -18.92 -17.96
CA ARG A 184 -11.91 -19.28 -16.53
C ARG A 184 -13.30 -18.85 -16.07
N GLY A 185 -14.12 -18.24 -16.96
CA GLY A 185 -15.47 -17.76 -16.65
C GLY A 185 -15.50 -16.51 -15.75
N MET A 186 -14.41 -15.71 -15.75
CA MET A 186 -14.23 -14.56 -14.87
C MET A 186 -14.07 -13.26 -15.65
N ARG A 187 -14.52 -12.15 -15.07
CA ARG A 187 -14.27 -10.79 -15.57
C ARG A 187 -13.22 -10.10 -14.69
N ARG A 188 -12.51 -9.10 -15.23
CA ARG A 188 -11.50 -8.33 -14.47
C ARG A 188 -12.04 -7.81 -13.15
N ALA A 189 -13.30 -7.37 -13.11
CA ALA A 189 -13.95 -6.84 -11.90
C ALA A 189 -14.11 -7.86 -10.76
N GLU A 190 -14.14 -9.16 -11.08
CA GLU A 190 -14.32 -10.27 -10.14
C GLU A 190 -12.98 -10.79 -9.58
N VAL A 191 -11.87 -10.31 -10.16
CA VAL A 191 -10.51 -10.71 -9.78
C VAL A 191 -9.97 -9.74 -8.75
N LEU A 192 -9.49 -10.26 -7.62
CA LEU A 192 -8.73 -9.51 -6.63
C LEU A 192 -7.27 -9.36 -7.09
N ALA A 193 -6.65 -10.48 -7.45
CA ALA A 193 -5.30 -10.50 -7.99
C ALA A 193 -5.11 -11.64 -9.00
N TYR A 194 -4.40 -11.36 -10.09
CA TYR A 194 -3.91 -12.33 -11.06
C TYR A 194 -2.40 -12.25 -11.08
N LEU A 195 -1.75 -13.30 -10.62
CA LEU A 195 -0.31 -13.42 -10.54
C LEU A 195 0.16 -14.50 -11.51
N GLY A 196 1.30 -14.29 -12.15
CA GLY A 196 1.82 -15.29 -13.09
C GLY A 196 3.31 -15.21 -13.34
N ASN A 197 3.88 -16.32 -13.77
CA ASN A 197 5.19 -16.45 -14.37
C ASN A 197 5.07 -17.14 -15.74
N LYS A 198 6.19 -17.60 -16.33
CA LYS A 198 6.18 -18.30 -17.63
C LYS A 198 5.49 -19.66 -17.58
N GLU A 199 5.44 -20.30 -16.43
CA GLU A 199 5.00 -21.68 -16.23
C GLU A 199 3.61 -21.77 -15.60
N SER A 200 3.28 -20.88 -14.68
CA SER A 200 2.06 -20.96 -13.88
C SER A 200 1.37 -19.60 -13.73
N CYS A 201 0.06 -19.64 -13.52
CA CYS A 201 -0.75 -18.46 -13.22
C CYS A 201 -1.76 -18.77 -12.11
N VAL A 202 -1.82 -17.90 -11.13
CA VAL A 202 -2.74 -17.98 -9.98
C VAL A 202 -3.73 -16.81 -10.02
N VAL A 203 -5.01 -17.13 -9.85
CA VAL A 203 -6.08 -16.13 -9.81
C VAL A 203 -6.71 -16.16 -8.43
N ILE A 204 -6.76 -14.99 -7.79
CA ILE A 204 -7.43 -14.77 -6.51
C ILE A 204 -8.71 -13.98 -6.81
N GLN A 205 -9.86 -14.56 -6.47
CA GLN A 205 -11.17 -13.92 -6.69
C GLN A 205 -11.55 -12.97 -5.55
N LYS A 206 -12.30 -11.92 -5.87
CA LYS A 206 -12.97 -11.10 -4.85
C LYS A 206 -14.04 -11.93 -4.15
N LYS A 207 -14.09 -11.88 -2.82
CA LYS A 207 -15.19 -12.51 -2.06
C LYS A 207 -16.49 -11.79 -2.41
N THR A 208 -17.40 -12.50 -3.06
CA THR A 208 -18.79 -12.03 -3.23
C THR A 208 -19.48 -12.10 -1.87
N ALA A 209 -20.21 -11.06 -1.48
CA ALA A 209 -20.89 -10.95 -0.17
C ALA A 209 -21.94 -12.05 0.13
N GLN A 210 -22.11 -13.06 -0.74
CA GLN A 210 -23.13 -14.12 -0.62
C GLN A 210 -22.63 -15.48 -0.13
N ASN A 211 -21.32 -15.73 0.05
CA ASN A 211 -20.82 -17.03 0.54
C ASN A 211 -20.40 -17.00 2.01
N GLY A 212 -21.29 -16.52 2.87
CA GLY A 212 -21.21 -16.66 4.33
C GLY A 212 -21.82 -17.99 4.82
N ARG A 213 -21.48 -19.15 4.23
CA ARG A 213 -21.78 -20.47 4.82
C ARG A 213 -20.60 -21.41 4.60
N SER A 214 -19.89 -21.60 5.70
CA SER A 214 -19.11 -22.78 6.11
C SER A 214 -18.44 -23.63 5.01
N GLU A 215 -17.13 -23.48 4.84
CA GLU A 215 -16.29 -24.67 4.66
C GLU A 215 -15.40 -24.82 5.89
N LYS A 216 -15.72 -25.84 6.69
CA LYS A 216 -14.82 -26.40 7.69
C LYS A 216 -13.59 -26.97 6.94
N PRO A 217 -12.38 -26.82 7.47
CA PRO A 217 -11.24 -27.51 6.92
C PRO A 217 -11.46 -29.02 7.11
N GLU A 218 -11.54 -29.77 6.02
CA GLU A 218 -11.40 -31.21 6.06
C GLU A 218 -9.98 -31.56 6.52
N SER A 219 -9.93 -32.08 7.73
CA SER A 219 -8.77 -32.77 8.27
C SER A 219 -8.58 -34.08 7.50
N THR A 220 -7.67 -34.13 6.54
CA THR A 220 -7.15 -35.42 6.03
C THR A 220 -6.19 -35.97 7.08
N GLY A 221 -6.75 -36.81 7.94
CA GLY A 221 -5.97 -37.73 8.75
C GLY A 221 -5.69 -39.00 7.95
N GLY A 222 -4.50 -39.57 8.19
CA GLY A 222 -4.36 -41.01 8.22
C GLY A 222 -3.60 -41.65 7.05
N PHE A 223 -2.52 -42.14 7.39
CA PHE A 223 -1.63 -43.28 7.17
C PHE A 223 -0.33 -42.98 6.48
#